data_ba94cb84ddf9a809e4aa32333b590547
#
_entry.id   ba94cb84ddf9a809e4aa32333b590547
#
_cell.length_a   1.000
_cell.length_b   1.000
_cell.length_c   1.000
_cell.angle_alpha   90.00
_cell.angle_beta   90.00
_cell.angle_gamma   90.00
#
_symmetry.space_group_name_H-M   'P 1'
#
loop_
_entity.id
_entity.type
_entity.pdbx_description
1 polymer ?
#
loop_
_entity_poly.entity_id
_entity_poly.type
_entity_poly.pdbx_seq_one_letter_code
_entity_poly.pdbx_strand_id
1 'polypeptide(L)'
;MKQLPGDTAEEEGLVRVLVESLHPGVEYQFEITSESHERRSRTIQTKIRTEPLCTSELFIITNQEVSTSLTLRYTPTPLARSTFDTYRFMLSDPAIPVKEKAAKDHERKVTFVDLVPGRMYNISLWTVSGGVTSRPVERQDRLHPQPVANINATEITDKRITLVWDSPQGDFDSFEVTYLDAKGNLIQNFTFTNTITIGGLRPYRNYTFTVVTKAGTDQSIPKRSNPKSGVFSTRESVPGSLSSFEPIDVQPRQITFQWELPNMQANGIITGFTIQWGPKAELGKPFIPQESRDFGSGETQGTITGLDPGQKYTFQIQARTKVGYGPQVRKEQKMPILAPPTPTSNVFPTEIYRSMHTVTVRFRKNYFSDVNGKVLGYSIIVAEDNTKHTEGDAFLPGWRDVQKFSVWPPYQVKDSISASQYHLYQIKLSLSILSHQVVDPFYPFNNSSVEDFTVGTEDCTNQHGRCNGRLKPGTIYRFKVCESASSSAHQKYHEM
;
A
#
# COMPACT_ATOMS: atom_id res chain seq x y z
N MET A 1 7.88 32.74 87.40
CA MET A 1 7.70 34.21 87.17
C MET A 1 8.91 34.72 86.43
N LYS A 2 8.71 35.28 85.26
CA LYS A 2 9.77 35.96 84.53
C LYS A 2 9.69 37.42 84.83
N GLN A 3 10.64 37.96 85.62
CA GLN A 3 10.78 39.37 85.91
C GLN A 3 11.45 40.03 84.71
N LEU A 4 10.80 41.04 84.13
CA LEU A 4 11.32 41.76 82.99
C LEU A 4 12.15 42.95 83.46
N PRO A 5 13.34 43.22 82.94
CA PRO A 5 14.09 44.44 83.20
C PRO A 5 13.33 45.64 82.61
N GLY A 6 13.43 46.76 83.29
CA GLY A 6 12.69 47.96 82.96
C GLY A 6 13.15 48.73 81.70
N ASP A 7 13.93 48.16 80.82
CA ASP A 7 14.42 48.76 79.59
C ASP A 7 13.96 47.94 78.37
N THR A 8 12.69 48.12 77.98
CA THR A 8 12.21 47.67 76.69
C THR A 8 11.81 48.92 75.91
N ALA A 9 12.31 49.04 74.68
CA ALA A 9 12.09 50.15 73.77
C ALA A 9 10.60 50.51 73.68
N GLU A 10 10.23 51.70 74.06
CA GLU A 10 8.90 52.26 73.90
C GLU A 10 8.71 52.70 72.47
N GLU A 11 7.93 51.99 71.69
CA GLU A 11 7.16 52.55 70.61
C GLU A 11 5.72 52.64 71.07
N GLU A 12 5.22 53.83 71.23
CA GLU A 12 3.81 54.16 71.48
C GLU A 12 3.18 53.54 72.76
N GLY A 13 3.91 53.43 73.87
CA GLY A 13 3.34 52.93 75.13
C GLY A 13 2.98 51.43 75.17
N LEU A 14 3.46 50.63 74.19
CA LEU A 14 3.26 49.20 74.11
C LEU A 14 4.51 48.42 74.54
N VAL A 15 4.39 47.62 75.58
CA VAL A 15 5.46 46.71 76.07
C VAL A 15 5.28 45.40 75.38
N ARG A 16 6.27 44.95 74.57
CA ARG A 16 6.33 43.64 73.94
C ARG A 16 7.14 42.68 74.77
N VAL A 17 6.55 41.52 75.11
CA VAL A 17 7.21 40.47 75.87
C VAL A 17 7.24 39.20 75.03
N LEU A 18 8.39 38.70 74.74
CA LEU A 18 8.55 37.42 74.12
C LEU A 18 8.64 36.30 75.18
N VAL A 19 7.68 35.35 75.10
CA VAL A 19 7.64 34.17 75.94
C VAL A 19 8.01 32.97 75.09
N GLU A 20 9.15 32.39 75.33
CA GLU A 20 9.70 31.27 74.55
C GLU A 20 9.45 29.91 75.23
N SER A 21 9.68 28.83 74.48
CA SER A 21 9.60 27.44 74.96
C SER A 21 8.20 27.01 75.39
N LEU A 22 7.18 27.61 74.80
CA LEU A 22 5.79 27.19 74.96
C LEU A 22 5.51 25.93 74.18
N HIS A 23 4.66 25.05 74.71
CA HIS A 23 4.25 23.84 74.01
C HIS A 23 3.18 24.19 72.92
N PRO A 24 3.31 23.73 71.70
CA PRO A 24 2.34 24.03 70.63
C PRO A 24 0.93 23.49 70.95
N GLY A 25 -0.10 24.27 70.62
CA GLY A 25 -1.51 23.95 70.80
C GLY A 25 -2.04 24.00 72.23
N VAL A 26 -1.28 24.52 73.20
CA VAL A 26 -1.67 24.59 74.60
C VAL A 26 -2.19 26.00 74.93
N GLU A 27 -3.25 26.08 75.73
CA GLU A 27 -3.74 27.34 76.29
C GLU A 27 -2.95 27.71 77.51
N TYR A 28 -2.40 28.93 77.51
CA TYR A 28 -1.67 29.51 78.58
C TYR A 28 -2.46 30.69 79.16
N GLN A 29 -2.50 30.72 80.47
CA GLN A 29 -3.06 31.92 81.19
C GLN A 29 -1.88 32.80 81.52
N PHE A 30 -1.94 34.06 81.08
CA PHE A 30 -0.98 35.11 81.39
C PHE A 30 -1.54 35.99 82.44
N GLU A 31 -0.75 36.19 83.47
CA GLU A 31 -1.08 37.16 84.56
C GLU A 31 -0.07 38.30 84.52
N ILE A 32 -0.56 39.51 84.34
CA ILE A 32 0.25 40.71 84.20
C ILE A 32 0.00 41.59 85.35
N THR A 33 1.03 41.93 86.11
CA THR A 33 0.98 42.93 87.22
C THR A 33 2.11 43.90 87.02
N SER A 34 1.84 45.21 87.33
CA SER A 34 2.88 46.19 87.42
C SER A 34 3.31 46.33 88.88
N GLU A 35 4.61 46.55 89.10
CA GLU A 35 5.18 46.68 90.43
C GLU A 35 6.02 47.95 90.46
N SER A 36 5.77 48.78 91.55
CA SER A 36 6.50 49.99 91.81
C SER A 36 6.68 50.13 93.35
N HIS A 37 7.92 50.22 93.80
CA HIS A 37 8.26 50.37 95.20
C HIS A 37 7.54 49.38 96.14
N GLU A 38 7.65 48.10 95.81
CA GLU A 38 7.04 46.98 96.57
C GLU A 38 5.49 46.92 96.56
N ARG A 39 4.80 47.80 95.79
CA ARG A 39 3.35 47.75 95.61
C ARG A 39 3.03 47.18 94.23
N ARG A 40 2.10 46.23 94.17
CA ARG A 40 1.61 45.62 92.97
C ARG A 40 0.26 46.18 92.57
N SER A 41 0.07 46.33 91.30
CA SER A 41 -1.25 46.65 90.70
C SER A 41 -2.21 45.47 90.81
N ARG A 42 -3.48 45.70 90.45
CA ARG A 42 -4.37 44.57 90.19
C ARG A 42 -3.85 43.77 89.02
N THR A 43 -3.99 42.42 89.10
CA THR A 43 -3.59 41.46 88.04
C THR A 43 -4.58 41.57 86.89
N ILE A 44 -4.05 41.70 85.68
CA ILE A 44 -4.80 41.48 84.44
C ILE A 44 -4.52 40.08 83.97
N GLN A 45 -5.58 39.31 83.66
CA GLN A 45 -5.50 37.96 83.21
C GLN A 45 -5.95 37.87 81.76
N THR A 46 -5.22 37.14 80.95
CA THR A 46 -5.61 36.79 79.57
C THR A 46 -5.25 35.36 79.28
N LYS A 47 -6.00 34.72 78.42
CA LYS A 47 -5.73 33.35 77.88
C LYS A 47 -5.35 33.40 76.43
N ILE A 48 -4.25 32.82 76.12
CA ILE A 48 -3.74 32.72 74.73
C ILE A 48 -3.39 31.28 74.45
N ARG A 49 -3.88 30.76 73.31
CA ARG A 49 -3.53 29.45 72.86
C ARG A 49 -2.46 29.53 71.75
N THR A 50 -1.38 28.74 71.89
CA THR A 50 -0.34 28.63 70.88
C THR A 50 -0.85 27.87 69.65
N GLU A 51 -0.31 28.20 68.49
CA GLU A 51 -0.59 27.42 67.26
C GLU A 51 -0.11 25.96 67.45
N PRO A 52 -0.95 24.97 67.10
CA PRO A 52 -0.49 23.59 67.09
C PRO A 52 0.48 23.34 65.93
N LEU A 53 1.33 22.29 66.01
CA LEU A 53 2.12 21.84 64.90
C LEU A 53 1.25 21.09 63.89
N CYS A 54 1.44 21.37 62.59
CA CYS A 54 0.80 20.58 61.54
C CYS A 54 1.59 19.32 61.23
N THR A 55 0.98 18.41 60.45
CA THR A 55 1.68 17.25 59.88
C THR A 55 2.77 17.71 58.96
N SER A 56 3.81 16.89 58.83
CA SER A 56 4.93 17.12 57.91
C SER A 56 4.64 16.67 56.50
N GLU A 57 3.71 15.71 56.32
CA GLU A 57 3.48 15.04 55.04
C GLU A 57 2.00 14.83 54.71
N LEU A 58 1.64 15.23 53.50
CA LEU A 58 0.32 15.03 52.92
C LEU A 58 0.49 14.42 51.52
N PHE A 59 -0.09 13.25 51.31
CA PHE A 59 -0.10 12.54 50.05
C PHE A 59 -1.49 12.57 49.45
N ILE A 60 -1.55 12.77 48.13
CA ILE A 60 -2.78 12.75 47.35
C ILE A 60 -2.82 11.48 46.52
N ILE A 61 -3.92 10.75 46.54
CA ILE A 61 -4.15 9.54 45.79
C ILE A 61 -5.38 9.77 44.90
N THR A 62 -5.15 9.82 43.60
CA THR A 62 -6.20 9.85 42.57
C THR A 62 -6.27 8.51 41.88
N ASN A 63 -7.47 8.10 41.48
CA ASN A 63 -7.69 6.85 40.75
C ASN A 63 -8.29 7.17 39.38
N GLN A 64 -7.71 6.63 38.33
CA GLN A 64 -8.16 6.79 36.96
C GLN A 64 -9.55 6.16 36.71
N GLU A 65 -9.87 5.10 37.44
CA GLU A 65 -11.18 4.42 37.33
C GLU A 65 -12.28 5.19 38.05
N VAL A 66 -11.93 5.95 39.11
CA VAL A 66 -12.90 6.73 39.89
C VAL A 66 -12.54 8.21 39.82
N SER A 67 -12.88 8.82 38.68
CA SER A 67 -12.53 10.22 38.37
C SER A 67 -13.26 11.26 39.20
N THR A 68 -14.21 10.88 40.05
CA THR A 68 -15.04 11.77 40.91
C THR A 68 -14.61 11.74 42.38
N SER A 69 -13.51 11.12 42.72
CA SER A 69 -13.04 11.06 44.11
C SER A 69 -11.52 11.30 44.23
N LEU A 70 -11.16 11.82 45.40
CA LEU A 70 -9.77 12.10 45.79
C LEU A 70 -9.58 11.60 47.21
N THR A 71 -8.53 10.86 47.44
CA THR A 71 -8.18 10.34 48.76
C THR A 71 -6.87 10.98 49.23
N LEU A 72 -6.94 11.55 50.45
CA LEU A 72 -5.78 12.09 51.14
C LEU A 72 -5.25 11.09 52.15
N ARG A 73 -3.97 10.95 52.21
CA ARG A 73 -3.22 10.17 53.23
C ARG A 73 -2.23 11.12 53.91
N TYR A 74 -2.16 11.11 55.20
CA TYR A 74 -1.30 11.99 55.96
C TYR A 74 -0.50 11.24 57.03
N THR A 75 0.69 11.78 57.37
CA THR A 75 1.48 11.32 58.49
C THR A 75 0.99 12.01 59.75
N PRO A 76 0.66 11.26 60.82
CA PRO A 76 0.11 11.91 62.04
C PRO A 76 1.16 12.77 62.72
N THR A 77 0.72 13.94 63.20
CA THR A 77 1.51 14.80 64.07
C THR A 77 1.69 14.12 65.43
N PRO A 78 2.93 13.97 65.94
CA PRO A 78 3.16 13.34 67.23
C PRO A 78 2.50 14.14 68.38
N LEU A 79 1.54 13.56 69.10
CA LEU A 79 0.84 14.20 70.23
C LEU A 79 1.81 14.57 71.37
N ALA A 80 2.97 13.92 71.49
CA ALA A 80 4.00 14.32 72.42
C ALA A 80 4.67 15.67 72.08
N ARG A 81 4.56 16.14 70.83
CA ARG A 81 5.16 17.39 70.37
C ARG A 81 4.13 18.54 70.21
N SER A 82 2.85 18.23 70.16
CA SER A 82 1.79 19.21 69.93
C SER A 82 0.46 18.71 70.47
N THR A 83 -0.29 19.56 71.14
CA THR A 83 -1.67 19.24 71.58
C THR A 83 -2.65 19.82 70.57
N PHE A 84 -3.56 18.98 70.07
CA PHE A 84 -4.61 19.41 69.16
C PHE A 84 -5.81 18.43 69.20
N ASP A 85 -6.96 18.86 68.71
CA ASP A 85 -8.22 18.14 68.80
C ASP A 85 -8.52 17.40 67.51
N THR A 86 -8.34 18.09 66.36
CA THR A 86 -8.73 17.57 65.04
C THR A 86 -7.72 17.94 63.96
N TYR A 87 -7.71 17.13 62.90
CA TYR A 87 -7.22 17.51 61.59
C TYR A 87 -8.38 18.08 60.78
N ARG A 88 -8.17 19.22 60.11
CA ARG A 88 -9.16 19.85 59.20
C ARG A 88 -8.63 19.86 57.79
N PHE A 89 -9.47 19.34 56.88
CA PHE A 89 -9.16 19.23 55.45
C PHE A 89 -10.14 20.07 54.65
N MET A 90 -9.60 20.88 53.75
CA MET A 90 -10.38 21.71 52.85
C MET A 90 -9.86 21.61 51.43
N LEU A 91 -10.77 21.60 50.45
CA LEU A 91 -10.46 21.75 49.03
C LEU A 91 -10.75 23.19 48.60
N SER A 92 -10.13 23.63 47.50
CA SER A 92 -10.30 25.00 46.97
C SER A 92 -11.72 25.33 46.49
N ASP A 93 -12.57 24.34 46.30
CA ASP A 93 -13.96 24.52 45.89
C ASP A 93 -14.82 24.71 47.15
N PRO A 94 -15.43 25.92 47.36
CA PRO A 94 -16.23 26.19 48.53
C PRO A 94 -17.54 25.40 48.62
N ALA A 95 -18.00 24.82 47.52
CA ALA A 95 -19.17 23.95 47.53
C ALA A 95 -18.89 22.59 48.20
N ILE A 96 -17.63 22.25 48.41
CA ILE A 96 -17.25 20.98 49.02
C ILE A 96 -17.08 21.17 50.52
N PRO A 97 -17.82 20.42 51.35
CA PRO A 97 -17.76 20.57 52.78
C PRO A 97 -16.36 20.21 53.34
N VAL A 98 -15.93 21.00 54.30
CA VAL A 98 -14.75 20.78 55.11
C VAL A 98 -14.89 19.42 55.83
N LYS A 99 -13.84 18.60 55.83
CA LYS A 99 -13.79 17.35 56.59
C LYS A 99 -12.86 17.44 57.78
N GLU A 100 -13.28 16.87 58.89
CA GLU A 100 -12.48 16.81 60.08
C GLU A 100 -12.30 15.37 60.56
N LYS A 101 -11.11 15.08 61.11
CA LYS A 101 -10.72 13.80 61.73
C LYS A 101 -10.11 14.06 63.10
N ALA A 102 -10.47 13.25 64.08
CA ALA A 102 -9.90 13.35 65.40
C ALA A 102 -8.37 13.20 65.40
N ALA A 103 -7.68 13.89 66.33
CA ALA A 103 -6.23 13.81 66.46
C ALA A 103 -5.70 12.35 66.61
N LYS A 104 -6.50 11.44 67.19
CA LYS A 104 -6.23 10.04 67.39
C LYS A 104 -6.79 9.11 66.32
N ASP A 105 -7.14 9.66 65.15
CA ASP A 105 -7.63 8.85 64.05
C ASP A 105 -6.59 7.81 63.55
N HIS A 106 -6.98 6.54 63.52
CA HIS A 106 -6.10 5.45 63.15
C HIS A 106 -6.06 5.19 61.64
N GLU A 107 -7.10 5.61 60.89
CA GLU A 107 -7.18 5.39 59.46
C GLU A 107 -6.18 6.22 58.65
N ARG A 108 -5.88 7.43 59.15
CA ARG A 108 -4.92 8.37 58.50
C ARG A 108 -5.28 8.68 57.06
N LYS A 109 -6.59 8.63 56.76
CA LYS A 109 -7.12 8.68 55.41
C LYS A 109 -8.45 9.51 55.38
N VAL A 110 -8.56 10.38 54.36
CA VAL A 110 -9.79 11.14 54.11
C VAL A 110 -10.11 11.06 52.63
N THR A 111 -11.34 10.70 52.28
CA THR A 111 -11.78 10.65 50.88
C THR A 111 -12.84 11.72 50.65
N PHE A 112 -12.63 12.54 49.62
CA PHE A 112 -13.63 13.46 49.07
C PHE A 112 -14.28 12.74 47.86
N VAL A 113 -15.58 12.84 47.74
CA VAL A 113 -16.41 12.26 46.68
C VAL A 113 -17.21 13.34 45.97
N ASP A 114 -17.89 12.97 44.88
CA ASP A 114 -18.71 13.89 44.08
C ASP A 114 -17.95 15.10 43.57
N LEU A 115 -16.67 14.90 43.28
CA LEU A 115 -15.79 15.91 42.71
C LEU A 115 -15.95 15.97 41.20
N VAL A 116 -15.57 17.12 40.62
CA VAL A 116 -15.60 17.31 39.17
C VAL A 116 -14.40 16.65 38.53
N PRO A 117 -14.60 15.68 37.62
CA PRO A 117 -13.51 15.02 36.88
C PRO A 117 -12.63 16.03 36.14
N GLY A 118 -11.34 15.76 36.04
CA GLY A 118 -10.39 16.61 35.33
C GLY A 118 -10.03 17.93 36.02
N ARG A 119 -10.78 18.32 37.07
CA ARG A 119 -10.54 19.59 37.79
C ARG A 119 -9.27 19.53 38.65
N MET A 120 -8.57 20.67 38.69
CA MET A 120 -7.47 20.90 39.61
C MET A 120 -8.04 21.31 40.97
N TYR A 121 -7.56 20.69 42.05
CA TYR A 121 -7.89 21.01 43.41
C TYR A 121 -6.66 21.44 44.20
N ASN A 122 -6.73 22.58 44.91
CA ASN A 122 -5.79 22.92 45.97
C ASN A 122 -6.33 22.33 47.27
N ILE A 123 -5.47 21.62 47.96
CA ILE A 123 -5.80 20.92 49.21
C ILE A 123 -5.03 21.58 50.34
N SER A 124 -5.73 21.95 51.39
CA SER A 124 -5.15 22.50 52.61
C SER A 124 -5.49 21.62 53.80
N LEU A 125 -4.50 21.34 54.62
CA LEU A 125 -4.62 20.57 55.86
C LEU A 125 -4.07 21.36 57.03
N TRP A 126 -4.87 21.46 58.08
CA TRP A 126 -4.50 22.06 59.39
C TRP A 126 -4.69 21.04 60.50
N THR A 127 -3.94 21.25 61.61
CA THR A 127 -4.33 20.76 62.92
C THR A 127 -5.06 21.88 63.64
N VAL A 128 -6.05 21.57 64.48
CA VAL A 128 -6.87 22.52 65.21
C VAL A 128 -6.82 22.20 66.68
N SER A 129 -6.55 23.19 67.52
CA SER A 129 -6.57 23.07 68.97
C SER A 129 -7.43 24.19 69.59
N GLY A 130 -8.58 23.83 70.16
CA GLY A 130 -9.48 24.78 70.77
C GLY A 130 -9.85 25.96 69.84
N GLY A 131 -10.04 25.73 68.54
CA GLY A 131 -10.34 26.75 67.55
C GLY A 131 -9.14 27.43 66.88
N VAL A 132 -7.92 27.29 67.43
CA VAL A 132 -6.68 27.83 66.83
C VAL A 132 -6.14 26.84 65.81
N THR A 133 -5.85 27.28 64.61
CA THR A 133 -5.31 26.47 63.52
C THR A 133 -3.78 26.59 63.40
N SER A 134 -3.14 25.54 62.95
CA SER A 134 -1.75 25.57 62.53
C SER A 134 -1.57 26.33 61.22
N ARG A 135 -0.32 26.54 60.81
CA ARG A 135 -0.04 26.85 59.40
C ARG A 135 -0.51 25.70 58.52
N PRO A 136 -1.09 25.95 57.32
CA PRO A 136 -1.56 24.88 56.45
C PRO A 136 -0.38 24.12 55.80
N VAL A 137 -0.60 22.85 55.55
CA VAL A 137 0.15 22.09 54.55
C VAL A 137 -0.66 22.11 53.31
N GLU A 138 -0.13 22.67 52.23
CA GLU A 138 -0.80 22.80 50.95
C GLU A 138 -0.23 21.88 49.91
N ARG A 139 -1.11 21.31 49.11
CA ARG A 139 -0.77 20.44 47.94
C ARG A 139 -1.78 20.72 46.83
N GLN A 140 -1.37 20.41 45.62
CA GLN A 140 -2.23 20.48 44.44
C GLN A 140 -2.21 19.12 43.72
N ASP A 141 -3.35 18.71 43.22
CA ASP A 141 -3.45 17.62 42.25
C ASP A 141 -4.70 17.79 41.39
N ARG A 142 -4.67 17.16 40.26
CA ARG A 142 -5.77 17.12 39.31
C ARG A 142 -6.44 15.77 39.35
N LEU A 143 -7.77 15.69 39.22
CA LEU A 143 -8.47 14.46 39.01
C LEU A 143 -8.29 13.97 37.55
N HIS A 144 -8.40 12.68 37.35
CA HIS A 144 -8.47 12.14 36.01
C HIS A 144 -9.76 12.59 35.32
N PRO A 145 -9.71 13.02 34.02
CA PRO A 145 -10.93 13.31 33.28
C PRO A 145 -11.73 12.06 33.01
N GLN A 146 -13.03 12.19 32.76
CA GLN A 146 -13.84 11.05 32.32
C GLN A 146 -13.51 10.63 30.90
N PRO A 147 -13.60 9.32 30.59
CA PRO A 147 -13.50 8.85 29.22
C PRO A 147 -14.72 9.32 28.41
N VAL A 148 -14.54 9.43 27.09
CA VAL A 148 -15.65 9.69 26.18
C VAL A 148 -16.64 8.53 26.20
N ALA A 149 -17.93 8.83 26.00
CA ALA A 149 -18.96 7.84 25.74
C ALA A 149 -19.26 7.78 24.23
N ASN A 150 -19.83 6.67 23.77
CA ASN A 150 -20.47 6.52 22.46
C ASN A 150 -19.64 7.03 21.25
N ILE A 151 -18.49 6.42 21.00
CA ILE A 151 -17.74 6.72 19.76
C ILE A 151 -18.55 6.20 18.58
N ASN A 152 -18.91 7.09 17.65
CA ASN A 152 -19.65 6.81 16.43
C ASN A 152 -18.89 7.33 15.21
N ALA A 153 -19.27 6.85 14.01
CA ALA A 153 -18.79 7.40 12.76
C ALA A 153 -19.97 8.04 11.99
N THR A 154 -19.83 9.31 11.64
CA THR A 154 -20.86 10.07 10.90
C THR A 154 -20.66 10.03 9.40
N GLU A 155 -19.41 9.99 8.94
CA GLU A 155 -19.05 9.87 7.53
C GLU A 155 -18.02 8.76 7.37
N ILE A 156 -18.32 7.79 6.50
CA ILE A 156 -17.41 6.72 6.13
C ILE A 156 -17.29 6.68 4.60
N THR A 157 -16.07 6.86 4.11
CA THR A 157 -15.72 6.68 2.69
C THR A 157 -14.77 5.47 2.55
N ASP A 158 -14.24 5.28 1.36
CA ASP A 158 -13.19 4.28 1.10
C ASP A 158 -11.83 4.65 1.73
N LYS A 159 -11.58 5.94 2.02
CA LYS A 159 -10.28 6.46 2.49
C LYS A 159 -10.37 7.37 3.71
N ARG A 160 -11.55 7.65 4.23
CA ARG A 160 -11.77 8.54 5.37
C ARG A 160 -12.87 8.04 6.28
N ILE A 161 -12.70 8.29 7.57
CA ILE A 161 -13.71 8.08 8.60
C ILE A 161 -13.75 9.32 9.47
N THR A 162 -14.94 9.92 9.62
CA THR A 162 -15.19 11.00 10.56
C THR A 162 -15.79 10.41 11.82
N LEU A 163 -15.05 10.49 12.91
CA LEU A 163 -15.47 10.06 14.24
C LEU A 163 -16.12 11.20 14.98
N VAL A 164 -17.12 10.87 15.80
CA VAL A 164 -17.79 11.78 16.72
C VAL A 164 -18.07 11.03 18.03
N TRP A 165 -18.01 11.75 19.15
CA TRP A 165 -18.29 11.21 20.46
C TRP A 165 -19.01 12.26 21.33
N ASP A 166 -19.65 11.79 22.40
CA ASP A 166 -20.28 12.68 23.37
C ASP A 166 -19.22 13.34 24.25
N SER A 167 -19.42 14.62 24.58
CA SER A 167 -18.56 15.33 25.52
C SER A 167 -18.54 14.61 26.87
N PRO A 168 -17.36 14.29 27.42
CA PRO A 168 -17.29 13.81 28.80
C PRO A 168 -17.71 14.91 29.77
N GLN A 169 -18.20 14.49 30.92
CA GLN A 169 -18.52 15.46 32.01
C GLN A 169 -17.23 15.89 32.70
N GLY A 170 -17.23 17.12 33.22
CA GLY A 170 -16.10 17.71 33.94
C GLY A 170 -15.17 18.54 33.07
N ASP A 171 -13.98 18.78 33.57
CA ASP A 171 -12.99 19.66 32.95
C ASP A 171 -12.03 18.80 32.07
N PHE A 172 -11.81 19.25 30.83
CA PHE A 172 -10.87 18.62 29.90
C PHE A 172 -10.36 19.65 28.88
N ASP A 173 -9.21 19.39 28.27
CA ASP A 173 -8.59 20.32 27.31
C ASP A 173 -8.65 19.75 25.88
N SER A 174 -8.39 18.46 25.70
CA SER A 174 -8.26 17.86 24.39
C SER A 174 -8.52 16.36 24.41
N PHE A 175 -8.58 15.79 23.20
CA PHE A 175 -8.68 14.36 22.98
C PHE A 175 -7.48 13.88 22.18
N GLU A 176 -6.97 12.72 22.56
CA GLU A 176 -5.95 11.99 21.84
C GLU A 176 -6.61 10.78 21.17
N VAL A 177 -6.49 10.68 19.83
CA VAL A 177 -7.06 9.61 19.04
C VAL A 177 -5.93 8.79 18.43
N THR A 178 -5.89 7.50 18.73
CA THR A 178 -4.87 6.58 18.24
C THR A 178 -5.48 5.44 17.43
N TYR A 179 -4.77 4.97 16.42
CA TYR A 179 -5.12 3.79 15.64
C TYR A 179 -3.87 3.20 14.99
N LEU A 180 -3.96 1.96 14.50
CA LEU A 180 -2.90 1.34 13.70
C LEU A 180 -3.16 1.60 12.22
N ASP A 181 -2.15 2.08 11.50
CA ASP A 181 -2.21 2.20 10.05
C ASP A 181 -2.16 0.81 9.37
N ALA A 182 -2.28 0.78 8.05
CA ALA A 182 -2.26 -0.47 7.29
C ALA A 182 -0.89 -1.21 7.30
N LYS A 183 0.15 -0.57 7.83
CA LYS A 183 1.49 -1.16 8.00
C LYS A 183 1.72 -1.63 9.45
N GLY A 184 0.75 -1.39 10.35
CA GLY A 184 0.86 -1.70 11.77
C GLY A 184 1.54 -0.60 12.60
N ASN A 185 1.78 0.58 12.04
CA ASN A 185 2.33 1.69 12.81
C ASN A 185 1.23 2.37 13.62
N LEU A 186 1.55 2.71 14.87
CA LEU A 186 0.66 3.47 15.72
C LEU A 186 0.64 4.94 15.26
N ILE A 187 -0.53 5.41 14.85
CA ILE A 187 -0.77 6.81 14.48
C ILE A 187 -1.49 7.48 15.63
N GLN A 188 -1.06 8.71 15.96
CA GLN A 188 -1.61 9.52 17.04
C GLN A 188 -2.03 10.88 16.49
N ASN A 189 -3.26 11.28 16.77
CA ASN A 189 -3.85 12.55 16.40
C ASN A 189 -4.42 13.23 17.64
N PHE A 190 -4.50 14.56 17.61
CA PHE A 190 -5.09 15.38 18.68
C PHE A 190 -6.21 16.26 18.12
N THR A 191 -7.26 16.44 18.91
CA THR A 191 -8.35 17.36 18.60
C THR A 191 -8.85 18.04 19.86
N PHE A 192 -9.35 19.27 19.71
CA PHE A 192 -9.99 20.05 20.77
C PHE A 192 -11.52 20.00 20.68
N THR A 193 -12.04 19.32 19.67
CA THR A 193 -13.47 19.14 19.42
C THR A 193 -13.90 17.70 19.57
N ASN A 194 -15.19 17.45 19.71
CA ASN A 194 -15.78 16.13 19.86
C ASN A 194 -15.83 15.34 18.53
N THR A 195 -15.12 15.79 17.52
CA THR A 195 -15.08 15.17 16.21
C THR A 195 -13.68 15.24 15.62
N ILE A 196 -13.35 14.24 14.80
CA ILE A 196 -12.13 14.22 14.02
C ILE A 196 -12.32 13.43 12.72
N THR A 197 -11.78 13.94 11.62
CA THR A 197 -11.74 13.22 10.35
C THR A 197 -10.36 12.61 10.15
N ILE A 198 -10.30 11.28 10.07
CA ILE A 198 -9.09 10.52 9.80
C ILE A 198 -9.07 10.14 8.32
N GLY A 199 -8.08 10.63 7.59
CA GLY A 199 -7.87 10.37 6.17
C GLY A 199 -6.68 9.47 5.90
N GLY A 200 -6.46 9.10 4.61
CA GLY A 200 -5.35 8.26 4.20
C GLY A 200 -5.50 6.79 4.57
N LEU A 201 -6.71 6.37 4.93
CA LEU A 201 -7.05 5.00 5.25
C LEU A 201 -7.10 4.14 3.97
N ARG A 202 -6.88 2.85 4.09
CA ARG A 202 -7.07 1.90 2.99
C ARG A 202 -8.52 1.46 2.89
N PRO A 203 -9.02 1.25 1.66
CA PRO A 203 -10.36 0.75 1.44
C PRO A 203 -10.57 -0.65 2.02
N TYR A 204 -11.83 -0.91 2.41
CA TYR A 204 -12.31 -2.22 2.86
C TYR A 204 -11.46 -2.83 3.97
N ARG A 205 -11.17 -2.01 5.02
CA ARG A 205 -10.38 -2.41 6.19
C ARG A 205 -11.06 -1.97 7.46
N ASN A 206 -10.92 -2.81 8.50
CA ASN A 206 -11.34 -2.49 9.86
C ASN A 206 -10.22 -1.72 10.55
N TYR A 207 -10.59 -0.63 11.21
CA TYR A 207 -9.73 0.19 12.04
C TYR A 207 -10.31 0.27 13.44
N THR A 208 -9.47 0.02 14.44
CA THR A 208 -9.82 0.24 15.84
C THR A 208 -9.27 1.60 16.25
N PHE A 209 -10.17 2.54 16.54
CA PHE A 209 -9.80 3.87 17.03
C PHE A 209 -9.96 3.89 18.53
N THR A 210 -8.97 4.43 19.23
CA THR A 210 -8.96 4.60 20.67
C THR A 210 -8.89 6.07 21.01
N VAL A 211 -9.84 6.57 21.80
CA VAL A 211 -9.93 7.96 22.23
C VAL A 211 -9.62 8.04 23.71
N VAL A 212 -8.76 8.98 24.09
CA VAL A 212 -8.38 9.30 25.46
C VAL A 212 -8.60 10.78 25.70
N THR A 213 -9.37 11.12 26.74
CA THR A 213 -9.56 12.50 27.18
C THR A 213 -8.34 12.97 27.97
N LYS A 214 -7.89 14.20 27.75
CA LYS A 214 -6.74 14.83 28.44
C LYS A 214 -7.16 16.07 29.18
N ALA A 215 -6.61 16.28 30.36
CA ALA A 215 -6.79 17.49 31.16
C ALA A 215 -5.44 17.96 31.71
N GLY A 216 -5.20 19.27 31.74
CA GLY A 216 -3.95 19.89 32.20
C GLY A 216 -2.82 19.81 31.20
N THR A 217 -3.10 19.85 29.90
CA THR A 217 -2.07 19.73 28.85
C THR A 217 -1.12 20.93 28.79
N ASP A 218 -1.62 22.11 29.12
CA ASP A 218 -0.87 23.37 29.05
C ASP A 218 -0.25 23.78 30.38
N GLN A 219 -0.49 23.02 31.46
CA GLN A 219 -0.07 23.35 32.80
C GLN A 219 0.45 22.12 33.55
N SER A 220 1.01 22.34 34.75
CA SER A 220 1.48 21.28 35.63
C SER A 220 0.38 20.23 35.94
N ILE A 221 0.77 19.01 36.13
CA ILE A 221 -0.04 17.84 36.53
C ILE A 221 -1.06 17.44 35.44
N PRO A 222 -0.57 16.97 34.26
CA PRO A 222 -1.44 16.41 33.22
C PRO A 222 -2.03 15.07 33.68
N LYS A 223 -3.31 14.85 33.38
CA LYS A 223 -4.03 13.58 33.64
C LYS A 223 -4.72 13.10 32.36
N ARG A 224 -4.92 11.80 32.28
CA ARG A 224 -5.56 11.10 31.15
C ARG A 224 -6.71 10.25 31.66
N SER A 225 -7.75 10.11 30.86
CA SER A 225 -8.84 9.17 31.13
C SER A 225 -8.44 7.74 30.83
N ASN A 226 -9.28 6.80 31.21
CA ASN A 226 -9.27 5.48 30.62
C ASN A 226 -9.53 5.57 29.10
N PRO A 227 -8.93 4.68 28.29
CA PRO A 227 -9.17 4.65 26.86
C PRO A 227 -10.57 4.13 26.54
N LYS A 228 -11.22 4.69 25.54
CA LYS A 228 -12.44 4.16 24.91
C LYS A 228 -12.15 3.82 23.48
N SER A 229 -12.54 2.62 23.02
CA SER A 229 -12.29 2.17 21.66
C SER A 229 -13.58 1.89 20.89
N GLY A 230 -13.52 2.12 19.57
CA GLY A 230 -14.56 1.76 18.60
C GLY A 230 -13.94 1.17 17.34
N VAL A 231 -14.64 0.23 16.70
CA VAL A 231 -14.19 -0.40 15.45
C VAL A 231 -15.07 0.05 14.30
N PHE A 232 -14.45 0.56 13.23
CA PHE A 232 -15.16 1.04 12.04
C PHE A 232 -14.45 0.56 10.78
N SER A 233 -15.23 0.28 9.74
CA SER A 233 -14.73 -0.25 8.48
C SER A 233 -14.86 0.79 7.38
N THR A 234 -13.79 1.02 6.61
CA THR A 234 -13.86 1.81 5.38
C THR A 234 -14.70 1.09 4.32
N ARG A 235 -15.31 1.87 3.42
CA ARG A 235 -16.10 1.33 2.31
C ARG A 235 -15.18 0.66 1.27
N GLU A 236 -15.79 -0.16 0.42
CA GLU A 236 -15.11 -0.71 -0.75
C GLU A 236 -14.73 0.39 -1.74
N SER A 237 -13.70 0.11 -2.53
CA SER A 237 -13.23 0.93 -3.66
C SER A 237 -12.93 0.03 -4.86
N VAL A 238 -12.49 0.62 -5.96
CA VAL A 238 -11.96 -0.16 -7.08
C VAL A 238 -10.69 -0.90 -6.67
N PRO A 239 -10.42 -2.08 -7.26
CA PRO A 239 -9.17 -2.81 -6.99
C PRO A 239 -7.94 -1.97 -7.33
N GLY A 240 -6.83 -2.26 -6.70
CA GLY A 240 -5.53 -1.77 -7.11
C GLY A 240 -4.96 -2.56 -8.30
N SER A 241 -3.70 -2.32 -8.64
CA SER A 241 -3.03 -2.99 -9.75
C SER A 241 -2.71 -4.44 -9.44
N LEU A 242 -2.84 -5.31 -10.44
CA LEU A 242 -2.31 -6.66 -10.38
C LEU A 242 -0.77 -6.61 -10.24
N SER A 243 -0.20 -7.56 -9.53
CA SER A 243 1.26 -7.72 -9.38
C SER A 243 1.89 -8.44 -10.57
N SER A 244 1.13 -9.33 -11.23
CA SER A 244 1.58 -10.06 -12.39
C SER A 244 0.45 -10.29 -13.39
N PHE A 245 0.83 -10.34 -14.69
CA PHE A 245 -0.01 -10.76 -15.81
C PHE A 245 0.90 -11.30 -16.90
N GLU A 246 1.12 -12.63 -16.92
CA GLU A 246 2.12 -13.26 -17.76
C GLU A 246 1.52 -14.42 -18.56
N PRO A 247 1.93 -14.60 -19.83
CA PRO A 247 1.57 -15.77 -20.62
C PRO A 247 2.34 -17.01 -20.12
N ILE A 248 1.62 -18.11 -19.88
CA ILE A 248 2.20 -19.39 -19.44
C ILE A 248 2.17 -20.45 -20.54
N ASP A 249 1.27 -20.33 -21.52
CA ASP A 249 1.22 -21.18 -22.71
C ASP A 249 0.83 -20.33 -23.91
N VAL A 250 1.63 -20.40 -24.98
CA VAL A 250 1.42 -19.61 -26.20
C VAL A 250 1.40 -20.55 -27.39
N GLN A 251 0.21 -20.74 -27.97
CA GLN A 251 -0.04 -21.56 -29.13
C GLN A 251 -0.48 -20.68 -30.32
N PRO A 252 -0.44 -21.15 -31.55
CA PRO A 252 -0.74 -20.33 -32.73
C PRO A 252 -2.10 -19.63 -32.70
N ARG A 253 -3.13 -20.27 -32.11
CA ARG A 253 -4.53 -19.78 -32.11
C ARG A 253 -5.10 -19.53 -30.72
N GLN A 254 -4.30 -19.76 -29.67
CA GLN A 254 -4.71 -19.53 -28.29
C GLN A 254 -3.52 -19.15 -27.41
N ILE A 255 -3.83 -18.48 -26.30
CA ILE A 255 -2.86 -18.09 -25.28
C ILE A 255 -3.48 -18.26 -23.90
N THR A 256 -2.74 -18.83 -22.97
CA THR A 256 -3.13 -18.94 -21.57
C THR A 256 -2.31 -17.95 -20.75
N PHE A 257 -3.00 -17.09 -20.02
CA PHE A 257 -2.41 -16.16 -19.07
C PHE A 257 -2.59 -16.63 -17.64
N GLN A 258 -1.64 -16.28 -16.80
CA GLN A 258 -1.74 -16.33 -15.34
C GLN A 258 -1.61 -14.92 -14.81
N TRP A 259 -2.39 -14.63 -13.73
CA TRP A 259 -2.36 -13.32 -13.08
C TRP A 259 -2.46 -13.44 -11.57
N GLU A 260 -2.01 -12.38 -10.89
CA GLU A 260 -2.08 -12.27 -9.45
C GLU A 260 -2.53 -10.86 -9.02
N LEU A 261 -3.52 -10.82 -8.13
CA LEU A 261 -3.93 -9.61 -7.42
C LEU A 261 -3.57 -9.77 -5.94
N PRO A 262 -2.61 -9.00 -5.40
CA PRO A 262 -2.28 -9.07 -3.99
C PRO A 262 -3.48 -8.75 -3.11
N ASN A 263 -3.68 -9.45 -2.00
CA ASN A 263 -4.78 -9.24 -1.06
C ASN A 263 -4.89 -7.78 -0.58
N MET A 264 -3.75 -7.11 -0.45
CA MET A 264 -3.69 -5.70 -0.06
C MET A 264 -4.22 -4.74 -1.13
N GLN A 265 -4.36 -5.19 -2.37
CA GLN A 265 -4.85 -4.43 -3.51
C GLN A 265 -6.31 -4.74 -3.86
N ALA A 266 -6.95 -5.69 -3.17
CA ALA A 266 -8.33 -6.04 -3.46
C ALA A 266 -9.29 -4.85 -3.27
N ASN A 267 -9.10 -4.04 -2.23
CA ASN A 267 -9.87 -2.84 -1.89
C ASN A 267 -11.39 -3.06 -1.75
N GLY A 268 -11.85 -4.31 -1.77
CA GLY A 268 -13.23 -4.73 -1.72
C GLY A 268 -13.37 -6.22 -2.02
N ILE A 269 -14.59 -6.67 -2.23
CA ILE A 269 -14.89 -8.03 -2.68
C ILE A 269 -14.68 -8.08 -4.19
N ILE A 270 -13.68 -8.86 -4.64
CA ILE A 270 -13.43 -9.06 -6.06
C ILE A 270 -14.61 -9.83 -6.66
N THR A 271 -15.21 -9.29 -7.71
CA THR A 271 -16.32 -9.89 -8.45
C THR A 271 -15.86 -10.60 -9.72
N GLY A 272 -14.62 -10.38 -10.14
CA GLY A 272 -14.01 -11.05 -11.29
C GLY A 272 -12.88 -10.25 -11.91
N PHE A 273 -12.39 -10.79 -13.05
CA PHE A 273 -11.38 -10.18 -13.90
C PHE A 273 -11.90 -10.09 -15.31
N THR A 274 -11.45 -9.09 -16.06
CA THR A 274 -11.78 -8.93 -17.48
C THR A 274 -10.48 -8.80 -18.28
N ILE A 275 -10.27 -9.70 -19.24
CA ILE A 275 -9.20 -9.57 -20.22
C ILE A 275 -9.80 -9.04 -21.50
N GLN A 276 -9.20 -8.00 -22.05
CA GLN A 276 -9.53 -7.39 -23.32
C GLN A 276 -8.33 -7.48 -24.25
N TRP A 277 -8.57 -7.71 -25.55
CA TRP A 277 -7.47 -7.84 -26.51
C TRP A 277 -7.85 -7.33 -27.90
N GLY A 278 -6.84 -7.15 -28.71
CA GLY A 278 -6.94 -6.80 -30.12
C GLY A 278 -5.56 -6.75 -30.77
N PRO A 279 -5.51 -6.59 -32.10
CA PRO A 279 -4.25 -6.39 -32.81
C PRO A 279 -3.46 -5.23 -32.22
N LYS A 280 -2.11 -5.35 -32.17
CA LYS A 280 -1.27 -4.27 -31.70
C LYS A 280 -1.52 -3.00 -32.52
N ALA A 281 -1.78 -1.88 -31.83
CA ALA A 281 -1.93 -0.59 -32.46
C ALA A 281 -0.63 -0.15 -33.17
N GLU A 282 -0.78 0.59 -34.27
CA GLU A 282 0.34 1.25 -34.94
C GLU A 282 0.98 2.31 -34.02
N LEU A 283 2.25 2.58 -34.27
CA LEU A 283 3.01 3.55 -33.50
C LEU A 283 2.28 4.92 -33.46
N GLY A 284 2.02 5.43 -32.26
CA GLY A 284 1.34 6.72 -32.06
C GLY A 284 -0.17 6.66 -32.03
N LYS A 285 -0.80 5.51 -32.28
CA LYS A 285 -2.27 5.34 -32.14
C LYS A 285 -2.62 4.69 -30.79
N PRO A 286 -3.75 5.09 -30.15
CA PRO A 286 -4.22 4.45 -28.94
C PRO A 286 -4.66 3.00 -29.23
N PHE A 287 -4.40 2.10 -28.27
CA PHE A 287 -4.91 0.75 -28.34
C PHE A 287 -6.42 0.75 -28.07
N ILE A 288 -7.19 0.15 -28.98
CA ILE A 288 -8.63 -0.06 -28.85
C ILE A 288 -8.87 -1.57 -28.81
N PRO A 289 -9.35 -2.13 -27.70
CA PRO A 289 -9.70 -3.55 -27.63
C PRO A 289 -10.83 -3.88 -28.64
N GLN A 290 -10.73 -5.02 -29.28
CA GLN A 290 -11.75 -5.53 -30.21
C GLN A 290 -12.63 -6.59 -29.57
N GLU A 291 -12.06 -7.34 -28.63
CA GLU A 291 -12.73 -8.45 -27.93
C GLU A 291 -12.45 -8.40 -26.42
N SER A 292 -13.30 -9.08 -25.66
CA SER A 292 -13.17 -9.20 -24.22
C SER A 292 -13.70 -10.52 -23.69
N ARG A 293 -13.13 -11.00 -22.57
CA ARG A 293 -13.60 -12.16 -21.83
C ARG A 293 -13.54 -11.91 -20.33
N ASP A 294 -14.62 -12.29 -19.66
CA ASP A 294 -14.73 -12.23 -18.21
C ASP A 294 -14.32 -13.56 -17.56
N PHE A 295 -13.70 -13.44 -16.39
CA PHE A 295 -13.25 -14.53 -15.53
C PHE A 295 -13.78 -14.32 -14.12
N GLY A 296 -14.05 -15.41 -13.42
CA GLY A 296 -14.55 -15.39 -12.05
C GLY A 296 -13.53 -14.87 -11.03
N SER A 297 -14.02 -14.54 -9.85
CA SER A 297 -13.18 -13.97 -8.76
C SER A 297 -12.12 -14.92 -8.22
N GLY A 298 -12.35 -16.24 -8.34
CA GLY A 298 -11.39 -17.27 -7.90
C GLY A 298 -10.44 -17.76 -8.98
N GLU A 299 -10.60 -17.27 -10.21
CA GLU A 299 -9.72 -17.67 -11.32
C GLU A 299 -8.44 -16.84 -11.32
N THR A 300 -7.31 -17.54 -11.41
CA THR A 300 -5.96 -16.93 -11.46
C THR A 300 -5.28 -17.20 -12.80
N GLN A 301 -5.94 -17.90 -13.70
CA GLN A 301 -5.49 -18.20 -15.05
C GLN A 301 -6.67 -18.30 -16.01
N GLY A 302 -6.41 -18.05 -17.30
CA GLY A 302 -7.46 -18.12 -18.31
C GLY A 302 -6.90 -18.20 -19.73
N THR A 303 -7.59 -18.93 -20.58
CA THR A 303 -7.20 -19.14 -21.98
C THR A 303 -8.04 -18.27 -22.91
N ILE A 304 -7.39 -17.54 -23.79
CA ILE A 304 -7.98 -16.78 -24.87
C ILE A 304 -7.78 -17.58 -26.17
N THR A 305 -8.84 -17.79 -26.93
CA THR A 305 -8.87 -18.56 -28.18
C THR A 305 -9.30 -17.71 -29.36
N GLY A 306 -9.18 -18.23 -30.59
CA GLY A 306 -9.62 -17.52 -31.79
C GLY A 306 -8.61 -16.49 -32.30
N LEU A 307 -7.34 -16.60 -31.88
CA LEU A 307 -6.28 -15.69 -32.31
C LEU A 307 -5.71 -16.10 -33.67
N ASP A 308 -5.22 -15.12 -34.43
CA ASP A 308 -4.60 -15.34 -35.73
C ASP A 308 -3.10 -15.67 -35.57
N PRO A 309 -2.62 -16.76 -36.18
CA PRO A 309 -1.21 -17.10 -36.19
C PRO A 309 -0.33 -15.97 -36.75
N GLY A 310 0.83 -15.75 -36.13
CA GLY A 310 1.79 -14.74 -36.59
C GLY A 310 1.39 -13.28 -36.28
N GLN A 311 0.16 -13.02 -35.87
CA GLN A 311 -0.33 -11.69 -35.52
C GLN A 311 0.24 -11.25 -34.15
N LYS A 312 0.50 -9.96 -34.01
CA LYS A 312 0.89 -9.35 -32.73
C LYS A 312 -0.32 -8.74 -32.07
N TYR A 313 -0.61 -9.18 -30.85
CA TYR A 313 -1.72 -8.72 -30.04
C TYR A 313 -1.24 -7.91 -28.84
N THR A 314 -2.10 -7.00 -28.41
CA THR A 314 -2.05 -6.37 -27.10
C THR A 314 -3.19 -6.92 -26.26
N PHE A 315 -2.86 -7.43 -25.07
CA PHE A 315 -3.78 -7.91 -24.06
C PHE A 315 -3.77 -6.94 -22.89
N GLN A 316 -4.92 -6.69 -22.29
CA GLN A 316 -5.02 -5.91 -21.06
C GLN A 316 -5.98 -6.59 -20.08
N ILE A 317 -5.59 -6.65 -18.81
CA ILE A 317 -6.41 -7.21 -17.74
C ILE A 317 -6.77 -6.16 -16.71
N GLN A 318 -7.98 -6.27 -16.14
CA GLN A 318 -8.45 -5.47 -15.01
C GLN A 318 -9.17 -6.37 -14.01
N ALA A 319 -8.93 -6.17 -12.73
CA ALA A 319 -9.78 -6.71 -11.68
C ALA A 319 -10.99 -5.79 -11.47
N ARG A 320 -12.10 -6.33 -10.95
CA ARG A 320 -13.32 -5.54 -10.66
C ARG A 320 -13.90 -5.87 -9.29
N THR A 321 -14.45 -4.84 -8.64
CA THR A 321 -15.37 -4.93 -7.50
C THR A 321 -16.74 -4.43 -7.92
N LYS A 322 -17.73 -4.42 -7.02
CA LYS A 322 -19.02 -3.77 -7.30
C LYS A 322 -18.94 -2.25 -7.53
N VAL A 323 -17.82 -1.63 -7.10
CA VAL A 323 -17.59 -0.17 -7.29
C VAL A 323 -17.10 0.13 -8.69
N GLY A 324 -16.35 -0.78 -9.32
CA GLY A 324 -15.84 -0.60 -10.67
C GLY A 324 -14.55 -1.38 -10.96
N TYR A 325 -13.93 -1.03 -12.07
CA TYR A 325 -12.68 -1.63 -12.53
C TYR A 325 -11.45 -0.93 -11.96
N GLY A 326 -10.45 -1.74 -11.62
CA GLY A 326 -9.12 -1.29 -11.25
C GLY A 326 -8.25 -0.87 -12.45
N PRO A 327 -6.97 -0.52 -12.18
CA PRO A 327 -6.01 -0.18 -13.24
C PRO A 327 -5.80 -1.33 -14.22
N GLN A 328 -5.52 -0.96 -15.48
CA GLN A 328 -5.17 -1.90 -16.54
C GLN A 328 -3.71 -2.31 -16.45
N VAL A 329 -3.46 -3.62 -16.56
CA VAL A 329 -2.12 -4.18 -16.78
C VAL A 329 -2.08 -4.73 -18.20
N ARG A 330 -1.06 -4.34 -18.98
CA ARG A 330 -0.95 -4.66 -20.41
C ARG A 330 0.22 -5.58 -20.69
N LYS A 331 0.02 -6.48 -21.67
CA LYS A 331 1.04 -7.35 -22.22
C LYS A 331 0.91 -7.41 -23.74
N GLU A 332 2.03 -7.36 -24.45
CA GLU A 332 2.07 -7.59 -25.89
C GLU A 332 2.64 -8.98 -26.15
N GLN A 333 2.00 -9.70 -27.07
CA GLN A 333 2.44 -11.02 -27.48
C GLN A 333 2.28 -11.19 -29.00
N LYS A 334 3.34 -11.70 -29.64
CA LYS A 334 3.26 -12.18 -31.01
C LYS A 334 2.91 -13.67 -30.99
N MET A 335 1.86 -14.04 -31.71
CA MET A 335 1.45 -15.44 -31.79
C MET A 335 2.42 -16.26 -32.66
N PRO A 336 2.68 -17.54 -32.33
CA PRO A 336 3.40 -18.43 -33.20
C PRO A 336 2.69 -18.57 -34.57
N ILE A 337 3.45 -18.81 -35.59
CA ILE A 337 2.92 -19.11 -36.91
C ILE A 337 2.57 -20.60 -37.03
N LEU A 338 1.64 -20.92 -37.94
CA LEU A 338 1.39 -22.26 -38.41
C LEU A 338 1.98 -22.43 -39.81
N ALA A 339 2.15 -23.67 -40.21
CA ALA A 339 2.42 -23.94 -41.61
C ALA A 339 1.30 -23.38 -42.51
N PRO A 340 1.64 -22.75 -43.62
CA PRO A 340 0.62 -22.29 -44.56
C PRO A 340 -0.32 -23.43 -44.95
N PRO A 341 -1.62 -23.11 -45.19
CA PRO A 341 -2.56 -24.13 -45.64
C PRO A 341 -2.18 -24.65 -47.03
N THR A 342 -2.32 -25.92 -47.23
CA THR A 342 -2.11 -26.51 -48.57
C THR A 342 -3.06 -25.87 -49.58
N PRO A 343 -2.58 -25.44 -50.75
CA PRO A 343 -3.43 -25.00 -51.82
C PRO A 343 -4.45 -26.06 -52.26
N THR A 344 -5.56 -25.61 -52.86
CA THR A 344 -6.52 -26.58 -53.39
C THR A 344 -5.94 -27.39 -54.53
N SER A 345 -6.38 -28.63 -54.67
CA SER A 345 -5.84 -29.65 -55.61
C SER A 345 -5.81 -29.23 -57.11
N ASN A 346 -6.43 -28.11 -57.46
CA ASN A 346 -6.49 -27.63 -58.85
C ASN A 346 -5.50 -26.48 -59.13
N VAL A 347 -4.56 -26.24 -58.22
CA VAL A 347 -3.59 -25.15 -58.32
C VAL A 347 -2.21 -25.73 -58.62
N PHE A 348 -1.70 -25.48 -59.81
CA PHE A 348 -0.39 -25.89 -60.22
C PHE A 348 0.27 -24.81 -61.08
N PRO A 349 1.63 -24.73 -61.07
CA PRO A 349 2.39 -23.87 -61.96
C PRO A 349 2.18 -24.26 -63.41
N THR A 350 2.00 -23.27 -64.30
CA THR A 350 1.86 -23.51 -65.73
C THR A 350 3.12 -23.13 -66.48
N GLU A 351 3.54 -23.97 -67.40
CA GLU A 351 4.63 -23.65 -68.31
C GLU A 351 4.19 -22.59 -69.29
N ILE A 352 5.00 -21.54 -69.49
CA ILE A 352 4.74 -20.46 -70.45
C ILE A 352 5.84 -20.35 -71.51
N TYR A 353 7.04 -20.83 -71.25
CA TYR A 353 8.13 -20.80 -72.21
C TYR A 353 9.16 -21.90 -71.88
N ARG A 354 9.77 -22.46 -72.90
CA ARG A 354 10.90 -23.38 -72.77
C ARG A 354 12.00 -23.13 -73.79
N SER A 355 13.25 -23.46 -73.44
CA SER A 355 14.39 -23.53 -74.34
C SER A 355 15.11 -24.88 -74.16
N MET A 356 16.29 -25.06 -74.75
CA MET A 356 17.10 -26.27 -74.60
C MET A 356 17.52 -26.46 -73.12
N HIS A 357 17.67 -25.40 -72.32
CA HIS A 357 18.25 -25.49 -70.99
C HIS A 357 17.44 -24.74 -69.93
N THR A 358 16.33 -24.12 -70.32
CA THR A 358 15.50 -23.33 -69.41
C THR A 358 14.02 -23.66 -69.59
N VAL A 359 13.25 -23.52 -68.48
CA VAL A 359 11.82 -23.58 -68.46
C VAL A 359 11.29 -22.44 -67.65
N THR A 360 10.35 -21.64 -68.17
CA THR A 360 9.66 -20.58 -67.41
C THR A 360 8.33 -21.10 -66.95
N VAL A 361 8.11 -21.09 -65.67
CA VAL A 361 6.85 -21.47 -65.01
C VAL A 361 6.17 -20.24 -64.42
N ARG A 362 4.83 -20.21 -64.58
CA ARG A 362 3.97 -19.15 -64.06
C ARG A 362 3.10 -19.68 -62.94
N PHE A 363 3.00 -18.93 -61.86
CA PHE A 363 2.09 -19.22 -60.76
C PHE A 363 1.47 -17.94 -60.20
N ARG A 364 0.36 -18.08 -59.44
CA ARG A 364 -0.35 -16.96 -58.86
C ARG A 364 -0.04 -16.85 -57.36
N LYS A 365 0.11 -15.62 -56.85
CA LYS A 365 0.35 -15.36 -55.45
C LYS A 365 -0.79 -15.82 -54.54
N ASN A 366 -2.04 -15.77 -55.02
CA ASN A 366 -3.21 -16.20 -54.24
C ASN A 366 -3.37 -17.75 -54.13
N TYR A 367 -2.40 -18.54 -54.65
CA TYR A 367 -2.35 -19.97 -54.38
C TYR A 367 -2.11 -20.28 -52.91
N PHE A 368 -1.49 -19.36 -52.23
CA PHE A 368 -1.12 -19.49 -50.82
C PHE A 368 -1.80 -18.40 -49.97
N SER A 369 -2.16 -18.76 -48.77
CA SER A 369 -2.92 -17.88 -47.85
C SER A 369 -2.11 -17.44 -46.67
N ASP A 370 -2.18 -16.16 -46.33
CA ASP A 370 -1.57 -15.58 -45.13
C ASP A 370 -2.31 -15.94 -43.82
N VAL A 371 -3.36 -16.77 -43.86
CA VAL A 371 -4.20 -17.11 -42.70
C VAL A 371 -3.45 -17.76 -41.53
N ASN A 372 -2.34 -18.41 -41.79
CA ASN A 372 -1.49 -19.08 -40.81
C ASN A 372 -0.22 -18.29 -40.45
N GLY A 373 -0.07 -17.09 -40.96
CA GLY A 373 1.05 -16.19 -40.87
C GLY A 373 1.45 -15.63 -42.21
N LYS A 374 2.09 -14.47 -42.24
CA LYS A 374 2.49 -13.81 -43.48
C LYS A 374 3.48 -14.69 -44.26
N VAL A 375 3.17 -14.96 -45.52
CA VAL A 375 4.10 -15.63 -46.45
C VAL A 375 5.28 -14.69 -46.74
N LEU A 376 6.49 -15.15 -46.56
CA LEU A 376 7.72 -14.36 -46.71
C LEU A 376 8.50 -14.70 -47.99
N GLY A 377 8.28 -15.82 -48.57
CA GLY A 377 8.96 -16.23 -49.79
C GLY A 377 8.49 -17.56 -50.31
N TYR A 378 8.99 -17.92 -51.50
CA TYR A 378 8.65 -19.16 -52.17
C TYR A 378 9.95 -19.90 -52.54
N SER A 379 9.90 -21.19 -52.52
CA SER A 379 10.98 -22.10 -53.02
C SER A 379 10.47 -22.84 -54.21
N ILE A 380 11.28 -22.98 -55.23
CA ILE A 380 10.99 -23.78 -56.41
C ILE A 380 11.79 -25.06 -56.35
N ILE A 381 11.09 -26.17 -56.39
CA ILE A 381 11.65 -27.53 -56.41
C ILE A 381 11.49 -28.09 -57.81
N VAL A 382 12.54 -28.71 -58.33
CA VAL A 382 12.58 -29.29 -59.67
C VAL A 382 13.04 -30.73 -59.53
N ALA A 383 12.41 -31.63 -60.30
CA ALA A 383 12.79 -33.04 -60.37
C ALA A 383 12.64 -33.56 -61.81
N GLU A 384 13.47 -34.49 -62.27
CA GLU A 384 13.21 -35.21 -63.51
C GLU A 384 11.98 -36.08 -63.30
N ASP A 385 11.10 -36.17 -64.34
CA ASP A 385 9.81 -36.84 -64.23
C ASP A 385 9.94 -38.35 -63.96
N ASN A 386 11.03 -38.93 -64.39
CA ASN A 386 11.33 -40.36 -64.26
C ASN A 386 12.10 -40.68 -62.96
N THR A 387 12.34 -39.71 -62.08
CA THR A 387 13.05 -40.01 -60.84
C THR A 387 12.21 -40.89 -59.92
N LYS A 388 12.88 -41.90 -59.32
CA LYS A 388 12.28 -42.74 -58.28
C LYS A 388 12.47 -42.20 -56.85
N HIS A 389 13.22 -41.11 -56.73
CA HIS A 389 13.41 -40.46 -55.45
C HIS A 389 12.17 -39.66 -55.09
N THR A 390 11.63 -39.90 -53.92
CA THR A 390 10.57 -39.08 -53.29
C THR A 390 11.19 -37.95 -52.48
N GLU A 391 10.47 -36.83 -52.38
CA GLU A 391 10.84 -35.75 -51.46
C GLU A 391 10.72 -36.32 -50.04
N GLY A 392 11.83 -36.36 -49.32
CA GLY A 392 11.80 -36.61 -47.86
C GLY A 392 11.72 -35.31 -47.11
N ASP A 393 11.34 -35.36 -45.84
CA ASP A 393 11.32 -34.18 -44.92
C ASP A 393 12.72 -33.60 -44.66
N ALA A 394 13.75 -34.08 -45.32
CA ALA A 394 15.12 -33.65 -45.20
C ALA A 394 15.46 -32.50 -46.16
N PHE A 395 16.47 -31.76 -45.80
CA PHE A 395 17.06 -30.69 -46.59
C PHE A 395 17.31 -31.10 -48.05
N LEU A 396 16.57 -30.48 -49.00
CA LEU A 396 16.74 -30.80 -50.41
C LEU A 396 18.11 -30.36 -50.94
N PRO A 397 18.75 -31.17 -51.82
CA PRO A 397 20.03 -30.81 -52.43
C PRO A 397 19.89 -29.60 -53.35
N GLY A 398 20.99 -28.93 -53.64
CA GLY A 398 21.07 -27.93 -54.69
C GLY A 398 21.31 -28.50 -56.08
N TRP A 399 21.21 -27.65 -57.12
CA TRP A 399 21.45 -28.03 -58.52
C TRP A 399 22.81 -28.74 -58.71
N ARG A 400 23.87 -28.29 -58.08
CA ARG A 400 25.20 -28.87 -58.18
C ARG A 400 25.27 -30.29 -57.61
N ASP A 401 24.55 -30.57 -56.53
CA ASP A 401 24.58 -31.88 -55.87
C ASP A 401 23.91 -32.95 -56.69
N VAL A 402 22.92 -32.57 -57.53
CA VAL A 402 22.17 -33.50 -58.34
C VAL A 402 22.91 -33.87 -59.65
N GLN A 403 23.93 -33.11 -60.05
CA GLN A 403 24.72 -33.38 -61.26
C GLN A 403 25.37 -34.71 -61.25
N LYS A 404 25.64 -35.32 -60.10
CA LYS A 404 26.24 -36.63 -59.94
C LYS A 404 25.31 -37.80 -60.27
N PHE A 405 24.01 -37.55 -60.44
CA PHE A 405 22.98 -38.55 -60.72
C PHE A 405 22.67 -38.61 -62.23
N SER A 406 22.44 -39.75 -62.74
CA SER A 406 22.00 -39.94 -64.14
C SER A 406 20.58 -39.39 -64.36
N VAL A 407 19.68 -39.60 -63.37
CA VAL A 407 18.36 -39.06 -63.25
C VAL A 407 18.34 -38.14 -62.02
N TRP A 408 18.04 -36.91 -62.23
CA TRP A 408 18.11 -35.94 -61.12
C TRP A 408 16.96 -36.11 -60.11
N PRO A 409 17.28 -36.32 -58.80
CA PRO A 409 16.31 -36.35 -57.77
C PRO A 409 15.75 -34.93 -57.55
N PRO A 410 14.69 -34.76 -56.74
CA PRO A 410 14.19 -33.45 -56.37
C PRO A 410 15.31 -32.58 -55.78
N TYR A 411 15.42 -31.36 -56.28
CA TYR A 411 16.36 -30.38 -55.78
C TYR A 411 15.72 -28.98 -55.68
N GLN A 412 16.19 -28.19 -54.77
CA GLN A 412 15.75 -26.80 -54.58
C GLN A 412 16.64 -25.85 -55.41
N VAL A 413 15.99 -25.03 -56.25
CA VAL A 413 16.67 -24.17 -57.20
C VAL A 413 17.39 -23.01 -56.51
N LYS A 414 16.77 -22.44 -55.47
CA LYS A 414 17.34 -21.30 -54.75
C LYS A 414 16.90 -21.31 -53.28
N ASP A 415 17.72 -20.74 -52.40
CA ASP A 415 17.35 -20.55 -51.00
C ASP A 415 16.30 -19.44 -50.88
N SER A 416 15.26 -19.66 -50.09
CA SER A 416 14.36 -18.60 -49.70
C SER A 416 15.10 -17.60 -48.82
N ILE A 417 15.13 -16.32 -49.23
CA ILE A 417 15.78 -15.27 -48.45
C ILE A 417 14.84 -14.91 -47.31
N SER A 418 15.27 -15.02 -46.06
CA SER A 418 14.48 -14.60 -44.91
C SER A 418 14.38 -13.08 -44.81
N ALA A 419 13.24 -12.55 -44.39
CA ALA A 419 13.01 -11.10 -44.23
C ALA A 419 14.03 -10.44 -43.29
N SER A 420 14.62 -11.15 -42.35
CA SER A 420 15.65 -10.62 -41.44
C SER A 420 16.99 -10.41 -42.15
N GLN A 421 17.35 -11.20 -43.16
CA GLN A 421 18.51 -10.94 -43.99
C GLN A 421 18.32 -9.75 -44.94
N TYR A 422 17.05 -9.46 -45.31
CA TYR A 422 16.74 -8.33 -46.19
C TYR A 422 16.95 -6.97 -45.50
N HIS A 423 16.67 -6.85 -44.22
CA HIS A 423 16.93 -5.62 -43.48
C HIS A 423 18.44 -5.30 -43.35
N LEU A 424 19.26 -6.31 -43.17
CA LEU A 424 20.74 -6.19 -43.20
C LEU A 424 21.26 -5.90 -44.61
N TYR A 425 20.54 -6.35 -45.64
CA TYR A 425 20.89 -6.15 -47.03
C TYR A 425 20.57 -4.75 -47.55
N GLN A 426 19.43 -4.18 -47.13
CA GLN A 426 19.07 -2.78 -47.45
C GLN A 426 20.09 -1.78 -46.86
N ILE A 427 20.66 -2.08 -45.71
CA ILE A 427 21.75 -1.25 -45.14
C ILE A 427 23.07 -1.41 -45.90
N LYS A 428 23.32 -2.59 -46.52
CA LYS A 428 24.52 -2.82 -47.38
C LYS A 428 24.36 -2.34 -48.80
N LEU A 429 23.15 -2.25 -49.36
CA LEU A 429 22.85 -1.76 -50.71
C LEU A 429 23.02 -0.25 -50.89
N SER A 430 23.08 0.50 -49.79
CA SER A 430 23.44 1.92 -49.87
C SER A 430 24.95 2.16 -50.10
N LEU A 431 25.78 1.11 -50.09
CA LEU A 431 27.24 1.20 -50.14
C LEU A 431 27.95 0.37 -51.28
N SER A 432 27.24 -0.38 -52.12
CA SER A 432 27.90 -1.00 -53.27
C SER A 432 26.94 -1.27 -54.44
N ILE A 433 27.06 -0.46 -55.45
CA ILE A 433 26.56 -0.75 -56.81
C ILE A 433 27.49 -1.79 -57.39
N LEU A 434 26.92 -2.93 -57.83
CA LEU A 434 27.48 -4.04 -58.61
C LEU A 434 27.50 -5.40 -57.87
N SER A 435 26.33 -6.08 -57.85
CA SER A 435 26.24 -7.50 -58.11
C SER A 435 24.78 -7.85 -58.44
N HIS A 436 24.56 -8.51 -59.56
CA HIS A 436 23.26 -9.01 -59.99
C HIS A 436 22.87 -10.19 -59.08
N GLN A 437 22.44 -9.87 -57.85
CA GLN A 437 21.72 -10.84 -57.05
C GLN A 437 20.25 -10.70 -57.42
N VAL A 438 19.69 -11.77 -58.00
CA VAL A 438 18.25 -11.88 -58.20
C VAL A 438 17.61 -11.76 -56.82
N VAL A 439 17.08 -10.58 -56.52
CA VAL A 439 16.18 -10.35 -55.39
C VAL A 439 15.12 -11.42 -55.51
N ASP A 440 14.73 -12.08 -54.43
CA ASP A 440 13.58 -12.93 -54.36
C ASP A 440 12.48 -12.34 -55.23
N PRO A 441 12.03 -12.99 -56.35
CA PRO A 441 11.06 -12.41 -57.28
C PRO A 441 9.75 -12.06 -56.60
N PHE A 442 9.57 -12.45 -55.34
CA PHE A 442 8.37 -12.25 -54.55
C PHE A 442 8.51 -11.15 -53.49
N TYR A 443 9.67 -10.45 -53.41
CA TYR A 443 9.83 -9.38 -52.46
C TYR A 443 10.44 -8.12 -53.10
N PRO A 444 9.82 -6.91 -52.91
CA PRO A 444 8.45 -6.67 -52.46
C PRO A 444 7.49 -7.11 -53.55
N PHE A 445 6.40 -7.77 -53.17
CA PHE A 445 5.36 -8.20 -54.10
C PHE A 445 5.02 -7.07 -55.07
N ASN A 446 5.37 -7.23 -56.30
CA ASN A 446 4.82 -6.37 -57.34
C ASN A 446 3.31 -6.43 -57.26
N ASN A 447 2.60 -5.37 -57.67
CA ASN A 447 1.15 -5.38 -57.73
C ASN A 447 0.58 -6.45 -58.74
N SER A 448 1.45 -7.23 -59.38
CA SER A 448 1.09 -8.35 -60.22
C SER A 448 0.57 -9.52 -59.35
N SER A 449 -0.57 -10.04 -59.71
CA SER A 449 -1.18 -11.25 -59.15
C SER A 449 -0.51 -12.54 -59.67
N VAL A 450 0.41 -12.45 -60.59
CA VAL A 450 1.03 -13.56 -61.33
C VAL A 450 2.55 -13.36 -61.30
N GLU A 451 3.29 -14.44 -61.09
CA GLU A 451 4.76 -14.45 -61.16
C GLU A 451 5.26 -15.47 -62.16
N ASP A 452 6.29 -15.08 -62.92
CA ASP A 452 6.99 -15.88 -63.88
C ASP A 452 8.41 -16.16 -63.41
N PHE A 453 8.77 -17.44 -63.22
CA PHE A 453 10.11 -17.82 -62.80
C PHE A 453 10.75 -18.74 -63.85
N THR A 454 11.96 -18.34 -64.33
CA THR A 454 12.70 -19.13 -65.29
C THR A 454 13.77 -19.97 -64.60
N VAL A 455 13.62 -21.28 -64.64
CA VAL A 455 14.57 -22.24 -64.15
C VAL A 455 15.65 -22.47 -65.21
N GLY A 456 16.94 -22.58 -64.79
CA GLY A 456 18.04 -22.92 -65.70
C GLY A 456 18.85 -21.70 -66.19
N THR A 457 18.70 -20.55 -65.60
CA THR A 457 19.28 -19.28 -66.09
C THR A 457 20.68 -18.97 -65.62
N GLU A 458 21.17 -19.60 -64.52
CA GLU A 458 22.44 -19.25 -63.91
C GLU A 458 23.61 -20.12 -64.34
N ASP A 459 24.80 -19.52 -64.41
CA ASP A 459 26.04 -20.28 -64.50
C ASP A 459 26.54 -20.62 -63.10
N CYS A 460 26.40 -21.88 -62.74
CA CYS A 460 26.69 -22.39 -61.42
C CYS A 460 28.12 -22.89 -61.22
N THR A 461 29.01 -22.68 -62.17
CA THR A 461 30.38 -23.22 -62.13
C THR A 461 31.19 -22.73 -60.94
N ASN A 462 31.04 -21.46 -60.54
CA ASN A 462 31.82 -20.82 -59.49
C ASN A 462 31.00 -20.35 -58.26
N GLN A 463 29.74 -20.76 -58.14
CA GLN A 463 28.88 -20.35 -57.03
C GLN A 463 28.84 -21.37 -55.90
N HIS A 464 28.92 -20.94 -54.65
CA HIS A 464 28.69 -21.76 -53.47
C HIS A 464 27.21 -21.67 -53.06
N GLY A 465 26.62 -22.80 -52.65
CA GLY A 465 25.21 -22.88 -52.24
C GLY A 465 24.26 -23.30 -53.37
N ARG A 466 22.97 -23.05 -53.17
CA ARG A 466 21.92 -23.38 -54.15
C ARG A 466 21.93 -22.39 -55.31
N CYS A 467 21.86 -22.92 -56.51
CA CYS A 467 21.99 -22.17 -57.74
C CYS A 467 20.96 -22.64 -58.77
N ASN A 468 20.44 -21.70 -59.59
CA ASN A 468 19.48 -21.96 -60.66
C ASN A 468 20.18 -22.39 -61.96
N GLY A 469 20.85 -23.54 -61.91
CA GLY A 469 21.66 -24.04 -63.00
C GLY A 469 20.88 -24.65 -64.16
N ARG A 470 21.53 -24.75 -65.32
CA ARG A 470 20.96 -25.20 -66.58
C ARG A 470 20.32 -26.60 -66.50
N LEU A 471 19.16 -26.76 -67.10
CA LEU A 471 18.46 -28.04 -67.24
C LEU A 471 19.10 -28.92 -68.36
N LYS A 472 18.91 -30.26 -68.32
CA LYS A 472 19.31 -31.14 -69.35
C LYS A 472 18.38 -31.03 -70.59
N PRO A 473 18.90 -30.91 -71.80
CA PRO A 473 18.11 -30.91 -73.02
C PRO A 473 17.29 -32.21 -73.21
N GLY A 474 16.09 -32.09 -73.70
CA GLY A 474 15.24 -33.25 -74.01
C GLY A 474 14.69 -34.01 -72.81
N THR A 475 14.82 -33.48 -71.62
CA THR A 475 14.37 -34.09 -70.37
C THR A 475 13.02 -33.47 -69.92
N ILE A 476 12.12 -34.32 -69.42
CA ILE A 476 10.86 -33.86 -68.82
C ILE A 476 11.06 -33.59 -67.32
N TYR A 477 10.63 -32.43 -66.83
CA TYR A 477 10.77 -32.03 -65.44
C TYR A 477 9.40 -31.81 -64.80
N ARG A 478 9.34 -32.14 -63.49
CA ARG A 478 8.24 -31.75 -62.61
C ARG A 478 8.67 -30.54 -61.79
N PHE A 479 7.75 -29.60 -61.64
CA PHE A 479 7.97 -28.38 -60.86
C PHE A 479 7.01 -28.34 -59.69
N LYS A 480 7.54 -27.96 -58.55
CA LYS A 480 6.76 -27.70 -57.33
C LYS A 480 7.13 -26.34 -56.77
N VAL A 481 6.15 -25.56 -56.36
CA VAL A 481 6.34 -24.32 -55.68
C VAL A 481 5.94 -24.52 -54.21
N CYS A 482 6.85 -24.20 -53.31
CA CYS A 482 6.64 -24.29 -51.87
C CYS A 482 6.79 -22.89 -51.27
N GLU A 483 5.97 -22.57 -50.28
CA GLU A 483 6.08 -21.30 -49.57
C GLU A 483 6.84 -21.45 -48.24
N SER A 484 7.43 -20.35 -47.79
CA SER A 484 8.07 -20.27 -46.49
C SER A 484 7.45 -19.14 -45.67
N ALA A 485 6.98 -19.45 -44.48
CA ALA A 485 6.56 -18.49 -43.51
C ALA A 485 7.64 -18.34 -42.44
N SER A 486 8.15 -17.13 -42.27
CA SER A 486 9.05 -16.64 -41.22
C SER A 486 10.02 -17.59 -40.51
N SER A 487 11.26 -17.18 -40.50
CA SER A 487 12.43 -17.83 -39.93
C SER A 487 12.42 -17.92 -38.41
N SER A 488 12.24 -19.08 -37.88
CA SER A 488 13.15 -19.68 -36.89
C SER A 488 13.06 -21.19 -37.00
N ALA A 489 14.12 -21.78 -37.50
CA ALA A 489 14.48 -23.19 -37.40
C ALA A 489 13.32 -24.20 -37.37
N HIS A 490 12.69 -24.44 -38.53
CA HIS A 490 12.22 -25.77 -39.00
C HIS A 490 11.37 -25.57 -40.25
N GLN A 491 12.00 -25.57 -41.39
CA GLN A 491 11.28 -25.70 -42.66
C GLN A 491 10.59 -27.06 -42.68
N LYS A 492 9.31 -27.11 -42.35
CA LYS A 492 8.48 -28.27 -42.76
C LYS A 492 7.96 -27.98 -44.14
N TYR A 493 8.41 -28.75 -45.08
CA TYR A 493 7.89 -28.75 -46.46
C TYR A 493 6.55 -29.46 -46.44
N HIS A 494 5.50 -28.81 -46.91
CA HIS A 494 4.23 -29.45 -47.21
C HIS A 494 4.13 -29.68 -48.69
N GLU A 495 3.85 -30.93 -49.06
CA GLU A 495 3.67 -31.38 -50.45
C GLU A 495 2.36 -30.82 -51.02
N MET A 496 2.44 -30.36 -52.27
CA MET A 496 1.29 -30.27 -53.14
C MET A 496 1.18 -31.50 -54.02
#